data_675fe0aa765852ff656eb973e19f868d
#
_entry.id   675fe0aa765852ff656eb973e19f868d
#
_cell.length_a   1.000
_cell.length_b   1.000
_cell.length_c   1.000
_cell.angle_alpha   90.00
_cell.angle_beta   90.00
_cell.angle_gamma   90.00
#
_symmetry.space_group_name_H-M   'P 1'
#
loop_
_entity.id
_entity.type
_entity.pdbx_description
1 polymer ?
#
loop_
_entity_poly.entity_id
_entity_poly.type
_entity_poly.pdbx_seq_one_letter_code
_entity_poly.pdbx_strand_id
1 'polypeptide(L)' 'RNSIKLYSDMSVPMFINSYRINHAVKSIDEGYLTNYSIEALAESVGFRSQENFNRVFKILKHCTPSEYLNSKK' A
#
# COMPACT_ATOMS: atom_id res chain seq x y z
N ARG A 1 -2.10 -9.30 -25.22
CA ARG A 1 -1.86 -9.18 -24.60
C ARG A 1 -1.69 -9.54 -23.93
N ASN A 2 -1.31 -9.66 -23.63
CA ASN A 2 -1.11 -9.93 -22.85
C ASN A 2 -0.59 -10.31 -22.24
N SER A 3 -0.14 -10.86 -22.23
CA SER A 3 0.38 -11.23 -21.48
C SER A 3 1.32 -11.23 -21.27
N ILE A 4 2.10 -11.24 -21.63
CA ILE A 4 2.98 -10.93 -21.33
C ILE A 4 3.06 -10.30 -20.79
N LYS A 5 2.90 -10.06 -20.87
CA LYS A 5 2.82 -9.31 -20.35
C LYS A 5 2.72 -9.47 -19.32
N LEU A 6 2.91 -10.20 -18.78
CA LEU A 6 2.70 -10.37 -17.72
C LEU A 6 3.40 -9.59 -16.84
N TYR A 7 4.59 -9.56 -16.81
CA TYR A 7 5.30 -8.80 -15.94
C TYR A 7 5.62 -7.56 -16.54
N SER A 8 5.55 -7.57 -17.70
CA SER A 8 5.47 -6.28 -18.24
C SER A 8 4.36 -5.61 -17.55
N ASP A 9 3.62 -6.37 -16.82
CA ASP A 9 2.57 -5.79 -16.08
C ASP A 9 3.05 -5.26 -14.79
N MET A 10 4.17 -5.70 -14.35
CA MET A 10 4.86 -4.96 -13.33
C MET A 10 5.39 -3.74 -14.02
N SER A 11 4.48 -3.04 -14.61
CA SER A 11 4.77 -1.81 -15.30
C SER A 11 5.19 -0.76 -14.30
N VAL A 12 5.59 0.39 -14.82
CA VAL A 12 6.04 1.49 -13.97
C VAL A 12 5.01 1.83 -12.88
N PRO A 13 3.71 1.90 -13.18
CA PRO A 13 2.74 2.18 -12.12
C PRO A 13 2.77 1.18 -10.97
N MET A 14 2.93 -0.11 -11.29
CA MET A 14 2.98 -1.11 -10.22
C MET A 14 4.27 -0.99 -9.43
N PHE A 15 5.36 -0.69 -10.09
CA PHE A 15 6.63 -0.48 -9.40
C PHE A 15 6.53 0.68 -8.42
N ILE A 16 5.92 1.78 -8.86
CA ILE A 16 5.74 2.94 -8.00
C ILE A 16 4.82 2.61 -6.84
N ASN A 17 3.76 1.85 -7.09
CA ASN A 17 2.85 1.46 -6.03
C ASN A 17 3.56 0.59 -4.99
N SER A 18 4.42 -0.31 -5.45
CA SER A 18 5.19 -1.14 -4.53
C SER A 18 6.07 -0.28 -3.63
N TYR A 19 6.72 0.71 -4.21
CA TYR A 19 7.54 1.63 -3.45
C TYR A 19 6.71 2.37 -2.39
N ARG A 20 5.53 2.86 -2.82
CA ARG A 20 4.66 3.59 -1.92
C ARG A 20 4.16 2.71 -0.78
N ILE A 21 3.80 1.47 -1.09
CA ILE A 21 3.31 0.55 -0.08
C ILE A 21 4.42 0.20 0.92
N ASN A 22 5.64 -0.01 0.44
CA ASN A 22 6.74 -0.27 1.36
C ASN A 22 6.97 0.91 2.30
N HIS A 23 6.83 2.12 1.78
CA HIS A 23 6.96 3.31 2.60
C HIS A 23 5.84 3.37 3.64
N ALA A 24 4.61 3.00 3.22
CA ALA A 24 3.49 2.98 4.13
C ALA A 24 3.70 1.96 5.26
N VAL A 25 4.22 0.79 4.92
CA VAL A 25 4.49 -0.24 5.93
C VAL A 25 5.49 0.29 6.95
N LYS A 26 6.52 0.97 6.48
CA LYS A 26 7.50 1.54 7.40
C LYS A 26 6.84 2.55 8.32
N SER A 27 5.97 3.39 7.78
CA SER A 27 5.26 4.38 8.60
C SER A 27 4.40 3.69 9.65
N ILE A 28 3.70 2.63 9.27
CA ILE A 28 2.87 1.89 10.22
C ILE A 28 3.74 1.31 11.32
N ASP A 29 4.88 0.74 10.95
CA ASP A 29 5.80 0.16 11.92
C ASP A 29 6.33 1.21 12.90
N GLU A 30 6.43 2.45 12.45
CA GLU A 30 6.92 3.52 13.29
C GLU A 30 5.82 4.17 14.12
N GLY A 31 4.60 3.67 14.03
CA GLY A 31 3.52 4.17 14.86
C GLY A 31 2.69 5.27 14.22
N TYR A 32 2.77 5.42 12.90
CA TYR A 32 2.04 6.49 12.22
C TYR A 32 0.54 6.42 12.52
N LEU A 33 -0.02 5.21 12.51
CA LEU A 33 -1.46 5.05 12.71
C LEU A 33 -1.88 5.24 14.16
N THR A 34 -0.94 5.44 15.06
CA THR A 34 -1.27 5.80 16.42
C THR A 34 -1.81 7.25 16.47
N ASN A 35 -1.29 8.09 15.61
CA ASN A 35 -1.65 9.52 15.60
C ASN A 35 -2.45 9.94 14.38
N TYR A 36 -2.45 9.14 13.32
CA TYR A 36 -3.08 9.52 12.06
C TYR A 36 -3.94 8.40 11.55
N SER A 37 -4.90 8.75 10.69
CA SER A 37 -5.79 7.76 10.11
C SER A 37 -5.14 7.07 8.91
N ILE A 38 -5.75 5.97 8.47
CA ILE A 38 -5.30 5.28 7.28
C ILE A 38 -5.46 6.19 6.06
N GLU A 39 -6.51 7.02 6.05
CA GLU A 39 -6.71 7.96 4.97
C GLU A 39 -5.54 8.94 4.88
N ALA A 40 -5.09 9.45 6.02
CA ALA A 40 -3.95 10.35 6.04
C ALA A 40 -2.69 9.65 5.57
N LEU A 41 -2.51 8.39 5.96
CA LEU A 41 -1.37 7.62 5.52
C LEU A 41 -1.39 7.43 4.00
N ALA A 42 -2.56 7.11 3.46
CA ALA A 42 -2.69 6.94 2.02
C ALA A 42 -2.25 8.19 1.27
N GLU A 43 -2.70 9.34 1.75
CA GLU A 43 -2.33 10.60 1.11
C GLU A 43 -0.84 10.88 1.26
N SER A 44 -0.28 10.57 2.41
CA SER A 44 1.12 10.88 2.67
C SER A 44 2.07 10.07 1.78
N VAL A 45 1.64 8.90 1.34
CA VAL A 45 2.48 8.09 0.45
C VAL A 45 2.09 8.24 -1.02
N GLY A 46 1.14 9.14 -1.32
CA GLY A 46 0.87 9.50 -2.69
C GLY A 46 -0.32 8.84 -3.36
N PHE A 47 -1.20 8.20 -2.60
CA PHE A 47 -2.40 7.62 -3.18
C PHE A 47 -3.52 8.65 -3.21
N ARG A 48 -4.39 8.53 -4.21
CA ARG A 48 -5.49 9.47 -4.36
C ARG A 48 -6.58 9.28 -3.35
N SER A 49 -6.81 8.04 -2.93
CA SER A 49 -7.88 7.75 -2.00
C SER A 49 -7.48 6.59 -1.11
N GLN A 50 -8.15 6.51 0.03
CA GLN A 50 -7.93 5.40 0.94
C GLN A 50 -8.33 4.08 0.29
N GLU A 51 -9.40 4.09 -0.48
CA GLU A 51 -9.88 2.89 -1.14
C GLU A 51 -8.82 2.32 -2.09
N ASN A 52 -8.22 3.18 -2.88
CA ASN A 52 -7.19 2.75 -3.81
C ASN A 52 -5.96 2.24 -3.05
N PHE A 53 -5.61 2.93 -1.99
CA PHE A 53 -4.50 2.51 -1.12
C PHE A 53 -4.77 1.13 -0.54
N ASN A 54 -5.96 0.91 0.00
CA ASN A 54 -6.31 -0.39 0.58
C ASN A 54 -6.22 -1.50 -0.46
N ARG A 55 -6.69 -1.23 -1.67
CA ARG A 55 -6.67 -2.24 -2.73
C ARG A 55 -5.24 -2.64 -3.07
N VAL A 56 -4.39 -1.66 -3.31
CA VAL A 56 -3.01 -1.93 -3.69
C VAL A 56 -2.26 -2.59 -2.52
N PHE A 57 -2.50 -2.12 -1.32
CA PHE A 57 -1.88 -2.71 -0.14
C PHE A 57 -2.23 -4.20 -0.05
N LYS A 58 -3.51 -4.52 -0.23
CA LYS A 58 -3.95 -5.91 -0.15
C LYS A 58 -3.31 -6.77 -1.23
N ILE A 59 -3.17 -6.22 -2.44
CA ILE A 59 -2.56 -6.94 -3.53
C ILE A 59 -1.10 -7.27 -3.22
N LEU A 60 -0.38 -6.32 -2.66
CA LEU A 60 1.05 -6.48 -2.43
C LEU A 60 1.40 -7.14 -1.11
N LYS A 61 0.56 -6.95 -0.09
CA LYS A 61 0.85 -7.49 1.23
C LYS A 61 -0.11 -8.59 1.67
N HIS A 62 -1.12 -8.88 0.86
CA HIS A 62 -2.09 -9.94 1.11
C HIS A 62 -3.00 -9.65 2.31
N CYS A 63 -3.04 -8.41 2.75
CA CYS A 63 -3.95 -8.00 3.82
C CYS A 63 -4.15 -6.50 3.75
N THR A 64 -5.21 -6.02 4.40
CA THR A 64 -5.45 -4.58 4.44
C THR A 64 -4.52 -3.93 5.46
N PRO A 65 -4.35 -2.61 5.37
CA PRO A 65 -3.54 -1.90 6.37
C PRO A 65 -4.04 -2.12 7.79
N SER A 66 -5.36 -2.18 7.98
CA SER A 66 -5.90 -2.45 9.31
C SER A 66 -5.52 -3.83 9.80
N GLU A 67 -5.64 -4.81 8.92
CA GLU A 67 -5.28 -6.19 9.28
C GLU A 67 -3.79 -6.29 9.58
N TYR A 68 -2.99 -5.59 8.81
CA TYR A 68 -1.55 -5.59 9.05
C TYR A 68 -1.24 -5.02 10.43
N LEU A 69 -1.87 -3.91 10.77
CA LEU A 69 -1.65 -3.28 12.06
C LEU A 69 -2.08 -4.20 13.20
N ASN A 70 -3.24 -4.84 13.05
CA ASN A 70 -3.74 -5.74 14.08
C ASN A 70 -2.83 -6.95 14.26
N SER A 71 -2.27 -7.45 13.19
CA SER A 71 -1.42 -8.63 13.28
C SER A 71 -0.10 -8.33 13.98
N LYS A 72 0.28 -7.07 14.06
CA LYS A 72 1.50 -6.70 14.76
C LYS A 72 1.31 -6.64 16.27
N LYS A 73 0.09 -6.59 16.70
CA LYS A 73 -0.18 -6.59 18.13
C LYS A 73 -0.13 -7.99 18.67
#